data_752ec4988fb82a53d4cd43d0c99a88da
#
_entry.id   752ec4988fb82a53d4cd43d0c99a88da
#
_cell.length_a   1.000
_cell.length_b   1.000
_cell.length_c   1.000
_cell.angle_alpha   90.00
_cell.angle_beta   90.00
_cell.angle_gamma   90.00
#
_symmetry.space_group_name_H-M   'P 1'
#
loop_
_entity.id
_entity.type
_entity.pdbx_description
1 polymer ?
#
loop_
_entity_poly.entity_id
_entity_poly.type
_entity_poly.pdbx_seq_one_letter_code
_entity_poly.pdbx_strand_id
1 'polypeptide(L)'
;TRTYTLSLHDALPIYEDIPADMQAACEEWRQNLVDAAAEATEELMEKYLGGEDLSEEEIKAGLRQRVLANEIILVTCGSAFKNKGVQAMLDAVVEYLPAPTDIPAIKGINPDETEGERHASDDEPFSSLAFKIATDPFVGNLTFFRVYSGVINSGDTVLNSVRQKRERFGRIVQMHANKREEIKEVRAGDIAAAIGLKDVTTGDTLCAIEAPIILERMEFPEPVISVAVEPKTKADQEKMGLALGRLAQEDPSFRVHTDEESGETI
;
A
#
# COMPACT_ATOMS: atom_id res chain seq x y z
N THR A 1 -6.06 -30.12 8.01
CA THR A 1 -5.97 -29.38 6.73
C THR A 1 -7.35 -29.43 6.08
N ARG A 2 -8.02 -28.29 5.97
CA ARG A 2 -9.36 -28.22 5.37
C ARG A 2 -9.21 -27.78 3.91
N THR A 3 -9.70 -28.58 2.98
CA THR A 3 -9.68 -28.24 1.55
C THR A 3 -11.03 -27.61 1.20
N TYR A 4 -11.03 -26.34 0.77
CA TYR A 4 -12.23 -25.64 0.33
C TYR A 4 -12.47 -25.91 -1.15
N THR A 5 -13.59 -26.50 -1.48
CA THR A 5 -14.08 -26.60 -2.87
C THR A 5 -15.35 -25.75 -2.97
N LEU A 6 -15.27 -24.62 -3.67
CA LEU A 6 -16.43 -23.81 -3.97
C LEU A 6 -16.97 -24.21 -5.35
N SER A 7 -18.25 -24.57 -5.40
CA SER A 7 -18.99 -24.63 -6.65
C SER A 7 -19.39 -23.21 -7.07
N LEU A 8 -19.64 -23.00 -8.37
CA LEU A 8 -20.02 -21.71 -8.99
C LEU A 8 -21.36 -21.11 -8.50
N HIS A 9 -22.05 -21.75 -7.56
CA HIS A 9 -23.32 -21.30 -6.99
C HIS A 9 -23.22 -21.43 -5.47
N ASP A 10 -23.08 -20.35 -4.74
CA ASP A 10 -23.26 -20.14 -3.29
C ASP A 10 -23.17 -21.40 -2.38
N ALA A 11 -22.41 -22.41 -2.79
CA ALA A 11 -22.26 -23.63 -2.05
C ALA A 11 -21.29 -23.42 -0.89
N LEU A 12 -21.70 -23.80 0.31
CA LEU A 12 -20.85 -23.91 1.48
C LEU A 12 -19.60 -24.75 1.15
N PRO A 13 -18.44 -24.43 1.74
CA PRO A 13 -17.25 -25.23 1.55
C PRO A 13 -17.53 -26.71 1.93
N ILE A 14 -17.17 -27.61 1.02
CA ILE A 14 -17.27 -29.06 1.28
C ILE A 14 -15.97 -29.50 1.93
N TYR A 15 -16.08 -30.10 3.11
CA TYR A 15 -14.97 -30.70 3.84
C TYR A 15 -14.96 -32.20 3.57
N GLU A 16 -13.84 -32.72 3.15
CA GLU A 16 -13.59 -34.13 2.93
C GLU A 16 -12.38 -34.58 3.76
N ASP A 17 -12.29 -35.88 4.02
CA ASP A 17 -11.13 -36.46 4.67
C ASP A 17 -9.88 -36.29 3.81
N ILE A 18 -8.72 -36.19 4.45
CA ILE A 18 -7.44 -36.09 3.75
C ILE A 18 -7.19 -37.41 3.02
N PRO A 19 -6.93 -37.38 1.69
CA PRO A 19 -6.57 -38.58 0.94
C PRO A 19 -5.42 -39.36 1.59
N ALA A 20 -5.50 -40.69 1.59
CA ALA A 20 -4.53 -41.53 2.31
C ALA A 20 -3.08 -41.35 1.87
N ASP A 21 -2.86 -41.03 0.61
CA ASP A 21 -1.53 -40.76 0.01
C ASP A 21 -0.97 -39.38 0.42
N MET A 22 -1.81 -38.50 0.98
CA MET A 22 -1.39 -37.16 1.44
C MET A 22 -1.31 -37.05 2.96
N GLN A 23 -1.76 -38.05 3.73
CA GLN A 23 -1.81 -37.95 5.19
C GLN A 23 -0.44 -37.66 5.80
N ALA A 24 0.59 -38.43 5.46
CA ALA A 24 1.93 -38.22 6.00
C ALA A 24 2.50 -36.82 5.71
N ALA A 25 2.32 -36.34 4.49
CA ALA A 25 2.75 -34.98 4.11
C ALA A 25 1.96 -33.89 4.87
N CYS A 26 0.66 -34.11 5.08
CA CYS A 26 -0.17 -33.17 5.84
C CYS A 26 0.23 -33.14 7.32
N GLU A 27 0.57 -34.27 7.92
CA GLU A 27 1.04 -34.36 9.30
C GLU A 27 2.40 -33.64 9.46
N GLU A 28 3.35 -33.91 8.56
CA GLU A 28 4.66 -33.22 8.55
C GLU A 28 4.51 -31.70 8.45
N TRP A 29 3.74 -31.19 7.48
CA TRP A 29 3.54 -29.76 7.31
C TRP A 29 2.75 -29.11 8.45
N ARG A 30 1.79 -29.84 9.05
CA ARG A 30 1.11 -29.35 10.24
C ARG A 30 2.07 -29.24 11.41
N GLN A 31 2.95 -30.22 11.59
CA GLN A 31 3.97 -30.18 12.64
C GLN A 31 4.88 -28.96 12.47
N ASN A 32 5.42 -28.74 11.27
CA ASN A 32 6.24 -27.57 10.96
C ASN A 32 5.52 -26.24 11.23
N LEU A 33 4.20 -26.20 10.99
CA LEU A 33 3.39 -25.02 11.26
C LEU A 33 3.23 -24.76 12.76
N VAL A 34 3.00 -25.82 13.54
CA VAL A 34 2.87 -25.75 15.01
C VAL A 34 4.21 -25.37 15.65
N ASP A 35 5.32 -25.95 15.21
CA ASP A 35 6.66 -25.60 15.64
C ASP A 35 6.93 -24.10 15.43
N ALA A 36 6.63 -23.62 14.21
CA ALA A 36 6.79 -22.19 13.89
C ALA A 36 5.90 -21.28 14.76
N ALA A 37 4.72 -21.72 15.14
CA ALA A 37 3.85 -20.95 16.01
C ALA A 37 4.34 -20.96 17.47
N ALA A 38 4.82 -22.10 17.95
CA ALA A 38 5.33 -22.27 19.31
C ALA A 38 6.55 -21.38 19.60
N GLU A 39 7.40 -21.15 18.61
CA GLU A 39 8.57 -20.28 18.72
C GLU A 39 8.24 -18.79 18.94
N ALA A 40 6.97 -18.38 18.87
CA ALA A 40 6.58 -16.98 19.02
C ALA A 40 6.75 -16.43 20.45
N THR A 41 6.49 -17.26 21.46
CA THR A 41 6.60 -16.89 22.89
C THR A 41 7.10 -18.03 23.74
N GLU A 42 7.73 -17.69 24.87
CA GLU A 42 8.18 -18.70 25.86
C GLU A 42 6.98 -19.55 26.37
N GLU A 43 5.83 -18.93 26.60
CA GLU A 43 4.61 -19.61 27.08
C GLU A 43 4.12 -20.67 26.09
N LEU A 44 4.05 -20.34 24.79
CA LEU A 44 3.65 -21.28 23.75
C LEU A 44 4.68 -22.41 23.60
N MET A 45 5.96 -22.09 23.73
CA MET A 45 7.04 -23.07 23.67
C MET A 45 7.01 -24.03 24.87
N GLU A 46 6.80 -23.52 26.09
CA GLU A 46 6.67 -24.38 27.29
C GLU A 46 5.48 -25.32 27.20
N LYS A 47 4.33 -24.84 26.76
CA LYS A 47 3.12 -25.61 26.53
C LYS A 47 3.37 -26.73 25.49
N TYR A 48 3.97 -26.38 24.37
CA TYR A 48 4.31 -27.31 23.30
C TYR A 48 5.31 -28.39 23.76
N LEU A 49 6.41 -28.00 24.43
CA LEU A 49 7.40 -28.94 24.97
C LEU A 49 6.85 -29.80 26.11
N GLY A 50 5.85 -29.29 26.83
CA GLY A 50 5.08 -30.03 27.84
C GLY A 50 4.19 -31.14 27.26
N GLY A 51 4.07 -31.22 25.93
CA GLY A 51 3.26 -32.21 25.23
C GLY A 51 1.77 -31.85 25.16
N GLU A 52 1.42 -30.57 25.39
CA GLU A 52 0.07 -30.06 25.22
C GLU A 52 -0.13 -29.58 23.78
N ASP A 53 -1.32 -29.84 23.24
CA ASP A 53 -1.69 -29.33 21.92
C ASP A 53 -1.98 -27.81 21.97
N LEU A 54 -1.44 -27.07 20.99
CA LEU A 54 -1.82 -25.67 20.78
C LEU A 54 -3.18 -25.59 20.09
N SER A 55 -4.04 -24.71 20.59
CA SER A 55 -5.32 -24.42 19.95
C SER A 55 -5.14 -23.71 18.61
N GLU A 56 -6.17 -23.67 17.77
CA GLU A 56 -6.16 -22.95 16.49
C GLU A 56 -5.89 -21.46 16.69
N GLU A 57 -6.46 -20.86 17.73
CA GLU A 57 -6.28 -19.46 18.10
C GLU A 57 -4.83 -19.16 18.54
N GLU A 58 -4.23 -20.05 19.34
CA GLU A 58 -2.84 -19.93 19.77
C GLU A 58 -1.88 -20.03 18.59
N ILE A 59 -2.10 -21.00 17.67
CA ILE A 59 -1.31 -21.14 16.45
C ILE A 59 -1.42 -19.87 15.59
N LYS A 60 -2.65 -19.36 15.37
CA LYS A 60 -2.84 -18.13 14.60
C LYS A 60 -2.18 -16.91 15.25
N ALA A 61 -2.31 -16.75 16.55
CA ALA A 61 -1.70 -15.65 17.30
C ALA A 61 -0.16 -15.71 17.22
N GLY A 62 0.43 -16.88 17.44
CA GLY A 62 1.88 -17.08 17.34
C GLY A 62 2.41 -16.80 15.95
N LEU A 63 1.78 -17.33 14.90
CA LEU A 63 2.17 -17.04 13.51
C LEU A 63 2.05 -15.57 13.18
N ARG A 64 0.94 -14.89 13.60
CA ARG A 64 0.78 -13.45 13.39
C ARG A 64 1.89 -12.65 14.05
N GLN A 65 2.23 -12.96 15.30
CA GLN A 65 3.29 -12.25 16.01
C GLN A 65 4.62 -12.33 15.26
N ARG A 66 4.99 -13.51 14.77
CA ARG A 66 6.24 -13.70 14.01
C ARG A 66 6.21 -13.04 12.63
N VAL A 67 5.04 -13.00 11.97
CA VAL A 67 4.86 -12.24 10.71
C VAL A 67 5.05 -10.75 10.95
N LEU A 68 4.44 -10.20 12.01
CA LEU A 68 4.60 -8.78 12.38
C LEU A 68 6.04 -8.41 12.74
N ALA A 69 6.78 -9.35 13.34
CA ALA A 69 8.21 -9.20 13.64
C ALA A 69 9.12 -9.39 12.40
N ASN A 70 8.56 -9.72 11.22
CA ASN A 70 9.29 -10.10 10.00
C ASN A 70 10.25 -11.31 10.17
N GLU A 71 9.95 -12.21 11.08
CA GLU A 71 10.74 -13.42 11.31
C GLU A 71 10.37 -14.54 10.34
N ILE A 72 9.10 -14.61 9.94
CA ILE A 72 8.57 -15.62 9.02
C ILE A 72 7.71 -14.99 7.92
N ILE A 73 7.61 -15.70 6.81
CA ILE A 73 6.70 -15.40 5.71
C ILE A 73 5.78 -16.60 5.51
N LEU A 74 4.46 -16.36 5.64
CA LEU A 74 3.45 -17.40 5.40
C LEU A 74 3.20 -17.54 3.90
N VAL A 75 3.15 -18.79 3.44
CA VAL A 75 2.89 -19.13 2.04
C VAL A 75 1.55 -19.86 1.94
N THR A 76 0.67 -19.36 1.11
CA THR A 76 -0.62 -19.99 0.79
C THR A 76 -0.66 -20.39 -0.67
N CYS A 77 -1.47 -21.38 -1.02
CA CYS A 77 -1.67 -21.80 -2.40
C CYS A 77 -3.15 -21.83 -2.77
N GLY A 78 -3.43 -21.54 -4.04
CA GLY A 78 -4.78 -21.53 -4.55
C GLY A 78 -4.81 -21.45 -6.08
N SER A 79 -6.02 -21.48 -6.65
CA SER A 79 -6.25 -21.30 -8.08
C SER A 79 -7.35 -20.26 -8.30
N ALA A 80 -6.97 -19.00 -8.54
CA ALA A 80 -7.89 -17.89 -8.73
C ALA A 80 -8.83 -18.12 -9.91
N PHE A 81 -8.33 -18.62 -11.05
CA PHE A 81 -9.16 -18.95 -12.22
C PHE A 81 -10.22 -20.02 -11.95
N LYS A 82 -9.95 -20.92 -11.02
CA LYS A 82 -10.90 -21.97 -10.61
C LYS A 82 -11.68 -21.59 -9.36
N ASN A 83 -11.50 -20.37 -8.87
CA ASN A 83 -12.09 -19.87 -7.61
C ASN A 83 -11.87 -20.82 -6.41
N LYS A 84 -10.65 -21.38 -6.31
CA LYS A 84 -10.25 -22.28 -5.23
C LYS A 84 -9.23 -21.62 -4.31
N GLY A 85 -9.48 -21.62 -3.02
CA GLY A 85 -8.60 -21.06 -1.99
C GLY A 85 -8.58 -19.53 -1.94
N VAL A 86 -9.41 -18.81 -2.72
CA VAL A 86 -9.42 -17.34 -2.77
C VAL A 86 -9.88 -16.75 -1.43
N GLN A 87 -10.97 -17.28 -0.84
CA GLN A 87 -11.46 -16.80 0.44
C GLN A 87 -10.45 -17.09 1.55
N ALA A 88 -9.89 -18.30 1.60
CA ALA A 88 -8.89 -18.65 2.59
C ALA A 88 -7.64 -17.76 2.50
N MET A 89 -7.25 -17.33 1.29
CA MET A 89 -6.17 -16.35 1.10
C MET A 89 -6.55 -14.96 1.63
N LEU A 90 -7.79 -14.52 1.38
CA LEU A 90 -8.28 -13.23 1.90
C LEU A 90 -8.40 -13.26 3.43
N ASP A 91 -8.85 -14.38 4.00
CA ASP A 91 -8.88 -14.57 5.45
C ASP A 91 -7.45 -14.51 6.02
N ALA A 92 -6.48 -15.15 5.38
CA ALA A 92 -5.07 -15.10 5.78
C ALA A 92 -4.50 -13.67 5.71
N VAL A 93 -4.90 -12.85 4.74
CA VAL A 93 -4.53 -11.43 4.68
C VAL A 93 -5.03 -10.69 5.92
N VAL A 94 -6.29 -10.91 6.31
CA VAL A 94 -6.90 -10.27 7.49
C VAL A 94 -6.28 -10.79 8.79
N GLU A 95 -6.02 -12.10 8.86
CA GLU A 95 -5.52 -12.74 10.09
C GLU A 95 -4.03 -12.45 10.35
N TYR A 96 -3.19 -12.33 9.32
CA TYR A 96 -1.73 -12.33 9.51
C TYR A 96 -1.02 -11.05 9.08
N LEU A 97 -1.55 -10.26 8.14
CA LEU A 97 -0.87 -9.03 7.75
C LEU A 97 -1.11 -7.89 8.75
N PRO A 98 -0.14 -6.96 8.90
CA PRO A 98 -0.27 -5.85 9.83
C PRO A 98 -1.38 -4.89 9.40
N ALA A 99 -2.21 -4.48 10.36
CA ALA A 99 -3.06 -3.31 10.22
C ALA A 99 -2.24 -2.02 10.46
N PRO A 100 -2.72 -0.86 10.04
CA PRO A 100 -2.05 0.42 10.32
C PRO A 100 -1.77 0.65 11.81
N THR A 101 -2.60 0.10 12.70
CA THR A 101 -2.45 0.19 14.16
C THR A 101 -1.43 -0.78 14.76
N ASP A 102 -1.01 -1.79 14.01
CA ASP A 102 0.02 -2.76 14.44
C ASP A 102 1.44 -2.25 14.19
N ILE A 103 1.58 -1.18 13.40
CA ILE A 103 2.89 -0.62 13.01
C ILE A 103 3.22 0.58 13.90
N PRO A 104 4.53 0.82 14.19
CA PRO A 104 4.96 2.03 14.88
C PRO A 104 4.49 3.31 14.18
N ALA A 105 4.40 4.40 14.95
CA ALA A 105 4.09 5.72 14.39
C ALA A 105 5.04 6.06 13.23
N ILE A 106 4.50 6.67 12.18
CA ILE A 106 5.34 7.15 11.09
C ILE A 106 6.15 8.36 11.54
N LYS A 107 7.44 8.35 11.22
CA LYS A 107 8.34 9.44 11.52
C LYS A 107 8.26 10.54 10.47
N GLY A 108 8.62 11.74 10.88
CA GLY A 108 8.70 12.89 10.02
C GLY A 108 9.53 14.01 10.65
N ILE A 109 9.62 15.12 9.94
CA ILE A 109 10.35 16.31 10.38
C ILE A 109 9.37 17.47 10.55
N ASN A 110 9.35 18.08 11.70
CA ASN A 110 8.58 19.29 11.97
C ASN A 110 9.22 20.52 11.32
N PRO A 111 8.49 21.65 11.18
CA PRO A 111 9.05 22.89 10.59
C PRO A 111 10.25 23.47 11.34
N ASP A 112 10.43 23.14 12.61
CA ASP A 112 11.55 23.55 13.45
C ASP A 112 12.74 22.57 13.37
N GLU A 113 12.72 21.66 12.38
CA GLU A 113 13.74 20.62 12.13
C GLU A 113 13.83 19.55 13.23
N THR A 114 12.91 19.52 14.17
CA THR A 114 12.81 18.43 15.16
C THR A 114 12.14 17.21 14.59
N GLU A 115 12.47 16.04 15.12
CA GLU A 115 11.76 14.80 14.79
C GLU A 115 10.33 14.88 15.31
N GLY A 116 9.39 14.46 14.46
CA GLY A 116 7.98 14.32 14.77
C GLY A 116 7.49 12.94 14.41
N GLU A 117 6.36 12.55 14.95
CA GLU A 117 5.71 11.29 14.64
C GLU A 117 4.19 11.47 14.52
N ARG A 118 3.55 10.55 13.80
CA ARG A 118 2.09 10.46 13.67
C ARG A 118 1.66 9.02 13.85
N HIS A 119 0.71 8.83 14.76
CA HIS A 119 0.09 7.52 14.99
C HIS A 119 -1.09 7.31 14.04
N ALA A 120 -1.38 6.06 13.70
CA ALA A 120 -2.52 5.70 12.87
C ALA A 120 -3.83 5.83 13.69
N SER A 121 -4.30 7.06 13.86
CA SER A 121 -5.51 7.41 14.60
C SER A 121 -6.26 8.53 13.89
N ASP A 122 -7.59 8.44 13.89
CA ASP A 122 -8.47 9.49 13.35
C ASP A 122 -8.47 10.77 14.20
N ASP A 123 -8.10 10.67 15.48
CA ASP A 123 -8.05 11.80 16.43
C ASP A 123 -6.76 12.63 16.31
N GLU A 124 -5.77 12.14 15.58
CA GLU A 124 -4.53 12.85 15.31
C GLU A 124 -4.68 13.92 14.23
N PRO A 125 -3.79 14.93 14.17
CA PRO A 125 -3.77 15.86 13.05
C PRO A 125 -3.57 15.12 11.71
N PHE A 126 -4.30 15.56 10.69
CA PHE A 126 -4.21 14.94 9.37
C PHE A 126 -2.79 14.98 8.80
N SER A 127 -2.33 13.83 8.34
CA SER A 127 -1.11 13.71 7.55
C SER A 127 -1.23 12.58 6.51
N SER A 128 -0.74 12.83 5.32
CA SER A 128 -0.77 11.88 4.20
C SER A 128 0.42 12.04 3.28
N LEU A 129 0.75 10.99 2.56
CA LEU A 129 1.79 10.98 1.52
C LEU A 129 1.15 10.76 0.16
N ALA A 130 1.41 11.67 -0.78
CA ALA A 130 1.09 11.50 -2.19
C ALA A 130 2.15 10.55 -2.81
N PHE A 131 1.80 9.28 -2.99
CA PHE A 131 2.77 8.26 -3.39
C PHE A 131 2.76 7.95 -4.89
N LYS A 132 1.75 8.40 -5.62
CA LYS A 132 1.64 8.20 -7.07
C LYS A 132 0.75 9.26 -7.71
N ILE A 133 1.17 9.74 -8.87
CA ILE A 133 0.34 10.55 -9.75
C ILE A 133 0.07 9.77 -11.04
N ALA A 134 -1.16 9.80 -11.50
CA ALA A 134 -1.55 9.21 -12.78
C ALA A 134 -2.41 10.19 -13.57
N THR A 135 -2.20 10.27 -14.86
CA THR A 135 -3.02 11.09 -15.75
C THR A 135 -4.19 10.28 -16.30
N ASP A 136 -5.40 10.75 -16.01
CA ASP A 136 -6.63 10.14 -16.52
C ASP A 136 -7.20 11.02 -17.66
N PRO A 137 -7.60 10.42 -18.80
CA PRO A 137 -8.11 11.17 -19.95
C PRO A 137 -9.36 11.99 -19.69
N PHE A 138 -10.16 11.62 -18.66
CA PHE A 138 -11.47 12.22 -18.38
C PHE A 138 -11.46 13.21 -17.23
N VAL A 139 -10.64 12.96 -16.20
CA VAL A 139 -10.63 13.78 -14.98
C VAL A 139 -9.32 14.52 -14.74
N GLY A 140 -8.34 14.31 -15.60
CA GLY A 140 -7.00 14.90 -15.46
C GLY A 140 -6.14 14.17 -14.43
N ASN A 141 -5.38 14.89 -13.64
CA ASN A 141 -4.46 14.28 -12.69
C ASN A 141 -5.21 13.65 -11.50
N LEU A 142 -4.91 12.38 -11.26
CA LEU A 142 -5.28 11.60 -10.09
C LEU A 142 -4.06 11.52 -9.18
N THR A 143 -4.14 12.11 -8.00
CA THR A 143 -3.10 12.00 -6.97
C THR A 143 -3.50 10.92 -5.98
N PHE A 144 -2.83 9.77 -6.02
CA PHE A 144 -3.02 8.70 -5.04
C PHE A 144 -2.28 9.06 -3.76
N PHE A 145 -2.97 8.99 -2.65
CA PHE A 145 -2.42 9.31 -1.35
C PHE A 145 -2.82 8.27 -0.30
N ARG A 146 -1.93 8.06 0.68
CA ARG A 146 -2.20 7.27 1.87
C ARG A 146 -2.30 8.20 3.07
N VAL A 147 -3.37 8.06 3.84
CA VAL A 147 -3.53 8.77 5.11
C VAL A 147 -2.80 8.00 6.21
N TYR A 148 -1.89 8.66 6.91
CA TYR A 148 -1.16 8.09 8.04
C TYR A 148 -1.79 8.47 9.37
N SER A 149 -2.39 9.65 9.47
CA SER A 149 -3.08 10.12 10.67
C SER A 149 -4.23 11.07 10.32
N GLY A 150 -5.19 11.14 11.20
CA GLY A 150 -6.33 12.04 11.07
C GLY A 150 -7.32 11.66 9.98
N VAL A 151 -8.23 12.57 9.69
CA VAL A 151 -9.30 12.42 8.70
C VAL A 151 -9.26 13.61 7.75
N ILE A 152 -9.53 13.36 6.45
CA ILE A 152 -9.68 14.40 5.43
C ILE A 152 -11.04 14.29 4.76
N ASN A 153 -11.72 15.41 4.55
CA ASN A 153 -12.99 15.48 3.86
C ASN A 153 -12.84 16.13 2.49
N SER A 154 -13.73 15.75 1.59
CA SER A 154 -13.90 16.46 0.32
C SER A 154 -14.23 17.92 0.56
N GLY A 155 -13.45 18.82 -0.01
CA GLY A 155 -13.57 20.27 0.17
C GLY A 155 -12.55 20.88 1.13
N ASP A 156 -11.89 20.08 1.97
CA ASP A 156 -10.90 20.55 2.94
C ASP A 156 -9.66 21.14 2.25
N THR A 157 -9.00 22.04 2.98
CA THR A 157 -7.75 22.66 2.56
C THR A 157 -6.62 22.19 3.47
N VAL A 158 -5.54 21.73 2.88
CA VAL A 158 -4.34 21.21 3.56
C VAL A 158 -3.10 22.01 3.15
N LEU A 159 -2.01 21.76 3.84
CA LEU A 159 -0.69 22.24 3.50
C LEU A 159 0.10 21.13 2.79
N ASN A 160 0.62 21.41 1.60
CA ASN A 160 1.76 20.68 1.06
C ASN A 160 3.01 21.19 1.79
N SER A 161 3.47 20.44 2.76
CA SER A 161 4.59 20.86 3.64
C SER A 161 5.93 20.86 2.94
N VAL A 162 6.10 20.09 1.87
CA VAL A 162 7.33 20.07 1.07
C VAL A 162 7.44 21.35 0.21
N ARG A 163 6.34 21.80 -0.38
CA ARG A 163 6.29 22.95 -1.28
C ARG A 163 5.85 24.25 -0.61
N GLN A 164 5.44 24.17 0.66
CA GLN A 164 4.89 25.29 1.43
C GLN A 164 3.70 25.97 0.72
N LYS A 165 2.83 25.17 0.09
CA LYS A 165 1.64 25.62 -0.63
C LYS A 165 0.38 24.99 -0.06
N ARG A 166 -0.72 25.74 -0.11
CA ARG A 166 -2.03 25.23 0.26
C ARG A 166 -2.68 24.53 -0.93
N GLU A 167 -3.19 23.33 -0.68
CA GLU A 167 -3.92 22.50 -1.64
C GLU A 167 -5.35 22.25 -1.14
N ARG A 168 -6.29 22.14 -2.07
CA ARG A 168 -7.67 21.83 -1.74
C ARG A 168 -8.07 20.48 -2.30
N PHE A 169 -8.54 19.58 -1.44
CA PHE A 169 -9.14 18.32 -1.81
C PHE A 169 -10.54 18.55 -2.40
N GLY A 170 -10.63 18.75 -3.70
CA GLY A 170 -11.91 19.02 -4.39
C GLY A 170 -12.80 17.79 -4.35
N ARG A 171 -12.44 16.76 -5.08
CA ARG A 171 -13.11 15.45 -5.10
C ARG A 171 -12.15 14.36 -4.68
N ILE A 172 -12.64 13.45 -3.87
CA ILE A 172 -11.89 12.27 -3.44
C ILE A 172 -12.62 11.03 -3.97
N VAL A 173 -11.87 10.09 -4.50
CA VAL A 173 -12.40 8.85 -5.08
C VAL A 173 -11.67 7.63 -4.52
N GLN A 174 -12.43 6.58 -4.27
CA GLN A 174 -11.91 5.24 -4.06
C GLN A 174 -11.83 4.54 -5.42
N MET A 175 -10.69 3.88 -5.66
CA MET A 175 -10.44 3.22 -6.94
C MET A 175 -10.68 1.71 -6.81
N HIS A 176 -11.52 1.19 -7.70
CA HIS A 176 -11.75 -0.24 -7.88
C HIS A 176 -11.35 -0.63 -9.31
N ALA A 177 -10.10 -1.05 -9.50
CA ALA A 177 -9.52 -1.22 -10.83
C ALA A 177 -9.68 0.06 -11.67
N ASN A 178 -10.51 0.02 -12.73
CA ASN A 178 -10.79 1.17 -13.59
C ASN A 178 -12.05 1.96 -13.18
N LYS A 179 -12.76 1.54 -12.12
CA LYS A 179 -13.94 2.23 -11.62
C LYS A 179 -13.55 3.20 -10.52
N ARG A 180 -14.20 4.34 -10.51
CA ARG A 180 -14.05 5.39 -9.50
C ARG A 180 -15.36 5.52 -8.74
N GLU A 181 -15.28 5.48 -7.44
CA GLU A 181 -16.40 5.75 -6.54
C GLU A 181 -16.10 7.00 -5.73
N GLU A 182 -16.96 8.00 -5.80
CA GLU A 182 -16.77 9.25 -5.06
C GLU A 182 -17.06 9.04 -3.59
N ILE A 183 -16.10 9.41 -2.74
CA ILE A 183 -16.21 9.30 -1.29
C ILE A 183 -16.09 10.67 -0.64
N LYS A 184 -16.68 10.83 0.54
CA LYS A 184 -16.72 12.11 1.25
C LYS A 184 -15.56 12.31 2.20
N GLU A 185 -15.08 11.23 2.79
CA GLU A 185 -14.00 11.26 3.79
C GLU A 185 -13.02 10.10 3.58
N VAL A 186 -11.79 10.28 4.06
CA VAL A 186 -10.74 9.25 4.12
C VAL A 186 -10.10 9.31 5.49
N ARG A 187 -9.89 8.16 6.11
CA ARG A 187 -9.41 8.00 7.48
C ARG A 187 -7.98 7.49 7.56
N ALA A 188 -7.42 7.54 8.76
CA ALA A 188 -6.09 7.00 9.03
C ALA A 188 -5.96 5.54 8.58
N GLY A 189 -4.92 5.23 7.78
CA GLY A 189 -4.65 3.92 7.19
C GLY A 189 -5.23 3.70 5.79
N ASP A 190 -6.19 4.51 5.36
CA ASP A 190 -6.83 4.39 4.05
C ASP A 190 -5.96 4.91 2.90
N ILE A 191 -6.25 4.38 1.71
CA ILE A 191 -5.69 4.84 0.44
C ILE A 191 -6.84 5.32 -0.44
N ALA A 192 -6.69 6.52 -0.99
CA ALA A 192 -7.65 7.10 -1.93
C ALA A 192 -6.94 7.88 -3.04
N ALA A 193 -7.70 8.43 -3.98
CA ALA A 193 -7.17 9.33 -4.99
C ALA A 193 -7.91 10.67 -4.95
N ALA A 194 -7.14 11.77 -5.00
CA ALA A 194 -7.67 13.12 -5.11
C ALA A 194 -7.65 13.59 -6.55
N ILE A 195 -8.70 14.28 -6.97
CA ILE A 195 -8.82 14.86 -8.30
C ILE A 195 -8.59 16.36 -8.21
N GLY A 196 -7.68 16.87 -9.04
CA GLY A 196 -7.51 18.29 -9.25
C GLY A 196 -6.58 19.00 -8.27
N LEU A 197 -5.72 18.28 -7.53
CA LEU A 197 -4.57 18.90 -6.85
C LEU A 197 -3.63 19.47 -7.91
N LYS A 198 -3.12 20.71 -7.68
CA LYS A 198 -2.40 21.47 -8.72
C LYS A 198 -0.89 21.37 -8.60
N ASP A 199 -0.39 21.58 -7.40
CA ASP A 199 1.05 21.71 -7.12
C ASP A 199 1.56 20.54 -6.28
N VAL A 200 1.12 19.31 -6.58
CA VAL A 200 1.53 18.08 -5.86
C VAL A 200 2.31 17.18 -6.81
N THR A 201 3.40 16.64 -6.31
CA THR A 201 4.20 15.59 -6.98
C THR A 201 4.29 14.34 -6.11
N THR A 202 4.71 13.24 -6.72
CA THR A 202 4.96 11.98 -5.99
C THR A 202 6.04 12.22 -4.91
N GLY A 203 5.74 11.79 -3.69
CA GLY A 203 6.61 12.00 -2.52
C GLY A 203 6.25 13.25 -1.69
N ASP A 204 5.31 14.08 -2.13
CA ASP A 204 4.88 15.25 -1.34
C ASP A 204 4.02 14.82 -0.14
N THR A 205 4.25 15.48 1.00
CA THR A 205 3.43 15.34 2.20
C THR A 205 2.30 16.38 2.21
N LEU A 206 1.09 15.92 2.42
CA LEU A 206 -0.10 16.77 2.61
C LEU A 206 -0.57 16.62 4.05
N CYS A 207 -0.64 17.72 4.80
CA CYS A 207 -0.93 17.69 6.24
C CYS A 207 -1.85 18.84 6.67
N ALA A 208 -2.35 18.75 7.91
CA ALA A 208 -3.10 19.81 8.55
C ALA A 208 -2.25 21.10 8.62
N ILE A 209 -2.90 22.24 8.35
CA ILE A 209 -2.20 23.55 8.31
C ILE A 209 -1.65 23.94 9.69
N GLU A 210 -2.40 23.60 10.73
CA GLU A 210 -2.08 23.90 12.13
C GLU A 210 -1.04 22.97 12.75
N ALA A 211 -0.78 21.83 12.12
CA ALA A 211 0.17 20.84 12.61
C ALA A 211 1.06 20.31 11.47
N PRO A 212 1.88 21.17 10.84
CA PRO A 212 2.70 20.79 9.71
C PRO A 212 3.76 19.76 10.09
N ILE A 213 3.96 18.81 9.19
CA ILE A 213 5.01 17.78 9.28
C ILE A 213 5.43 17.40 7.86
N ILE A 214 6.68 17.03 7.66
CA ILE A 214 7.17 16.39 6.43
C ILE A 214 7.43 14.94 6.80
N LEU A 215 6.63 14.03 6.26
CA LEU A 215 6.82 12.59 6.44
C LEU A 215 8.08 12.12 5.70
N GLU A 216 8.55 10.93 6.04
CA GLU A 216 9.72 10.35 5.41
C GLU A 216 9.61 10.41 3.88
N ARG A 217 10.65 10.96 3.25
CA ARG A 217 10.65 11.16 1.79
C ARG A 217 10.94 9.86 1.07
N MET A 218 10.24 9.66 -0.04
CA MET A 218 10.56 8.60 -0.98
C MET A 218 11.85 8.98 -1.74
N GLU A 219 12.84 8.09 -1.72
CA GLU A 219 14.04 8.24 -2.52
C GLU A 219 13.84 7.59 -3.89
N PHE A 220 14.08 8.34 -4.94
CA PHE A 220 13.97 7.85 -6.32
C PHE A 220 15.39 7.70 -6.90
N PRO A 221 15.68 6.58 -7.58
CA PRO A 221 16.97 6.39 -8.21
C PRO A 221 17.20 7.41 -9.34
N GLU A 222 18.43 7.82 -9.50
CA GLU A 222 18.83 8.66 -10.64
C GLU A 222 18.72 7.86 -11.95
N PRO A 223 18.24 8.50 -13.05
CA PRO A 223 18.19 7.86 -14.36
C PRO A 223 19.60 7.47 -14.82
N VAL A 224 19.75 6.24 -15.31
CA VAL A 224 21.04 5.72 -15.80
C VAL A 224 21.14 5.70 -17.34
N ILE A 225 20.03 5.92 -18.03
CA ILE A 225 19.95 5.91 -19.50
C ILE A 225 19.28 7.20 -19.95
N SER A 226 19.86 7.86 -20.94
CA SER A 226 19.29 9.03 -21.59
C SER A 226 19.04 8.73 -23.07
N VAL A 227 17.95 9.26 -23.61
CA VAL A 227 17.57 9.08 -25.02
C VAL A 227 17.13 10.42 -25.58
N ALA A 228 17.76 10.85 -26.67
CA ALA A 228 17.32 12.02 -27.43
C ALA A 228 16.01 11.70 -28.17
N VAL A 229 15.05 12.60 -28.10
CA VAL A 229 13.76 12.46 -28.78
C VAL A 229 13.47 13.66 -29.65
N GLU A 230 13.05 13.40 -30.90
CA GLU A 230 12.67 14.41 -31.86
C GLU A 230 11.23 14.21 -32.36
N PRO A 231 10.45 15.28 -32.52
CA PRO A 231 9.13 15.18 -33.13
C PRO A 231 9.26 14.92 -34.64
N LYS A 232 8.40 14.09 -35.20
CA LYS A 232 8.37 13.81 -36.64
C LYS A 232 7.96 15.02 -37.47
N THR A 233 7.15 15.90 -36.92
CA THR A 233 6.69 17.15 -37.55
C THR A 233 6.71 18.30 -36.55
N LYS A 234 6.78 19.53 -37.05
CA LYS A 234 6.67 20.73 -36.20
C LYS A 234 5.36 20.81 -35.42
N ALA A 235 4.27 20.29 -35.98
CA ALA A 235 2.98 20.23 -35.32
C ALA A 235 2.93 19.25 -34.13
N ASP A 236 3.84 18.27 -34.11
CA ASP A 236 3.93 17.29 -33.03
C ASP A 236 4.85 17.77 -31.88
N GLN A 237 5.61 18.83 -32.08
CA GLN A 237 6.53 19.35 -31.07
C GLN A 237 5.79 19.79 -29.78
N GLU A 238 4.69 20.52 -29.92
CA GLU A 238 3.87 20.94 -28.78
C GLU A 238 3.26 19.74 -28.05
N LYS A 239 2.73 18.78 -28.81
CA LYS A 239 2.15 17.53 -28.25
C LYS A 239 3.21 16.71 -27.52
N MET A 240 4.41 16.62 -28.07
CA MET A 240 5.54 15.94 -27.45
C MET A 240 5.92 16.60 -26.13
N GLY A 241 6.09 17.93 -26.09
CA GLY A 241 6.37 18.66 -24.86
C GLY A 241 5.32 18.45 -23.76
N LEU A 242 4.02 18.49 -24.14
CA LEU A 242 2.93 18.20 -23.19
C LEU A 242 2.97 16.75 -22.69
N ALA A 243 3.27 15.78 -23.56
CA ALA A 243 3.34 14.38 -23.20
C ALA A 243 4.53 14.11 -22.25
N LEU A 244 5.70 14.62 -22.56
CA LEU A 244 6.90 14.53 -21.72
C LEU A 244 6.68 15.18 -20.36
N GLY A 245 6.05 16.37 -20.33
CA GLY A 245 5.70 17.04 -19.08
C GLY A 245 4.75 16.22 -18.18
N ARG A 246 3.80 15.50 -18.78
CA ARG A 246 2.91 14.58 -18.03
C ARG A 246 3.68 13.37 -17.49
N LEU A 247 4.54 12.76 -18.29
CA LEU A 247 5.38 11.65 -17.83
C LEU A 247 6.29 12.06 -16.66
N ALA A 248 6.89 13.25 -16.73
CA ALA A 248 7.71 13.79 -15.64
C ALA A 248 6.91 14.09 -14.35
N GLN A 249 5.61 14.33 -14.46
CA GLN A 249 4.73 14.44 -13.27
C GLN A 249 4.38 13.08 -12.66
N GLU A 250 4.22 12.04 -13.50
CA GLU A 250 3.86 10.70 -13.08
C GLU A 250 5.04 9.93 -12.49
N ASP A 251 6.22 10.07 -13.09
CA ASP A 251 7.43 9.35 -12.72
C ASP A 251 8.54 10.33 -12.26
N PRO A 252 8.83 10.38 -10.95
CA PRO A 252 9.89 11.24 -10.42
C PRO A 252 11.31 10.92 -10.89
N SER A 253 11.54 9.72 -11.41
CA SER A 253 12.83 9.32 -12.00
C SER A 253 12.96 9.78 -13.46
N PHE A 254 11.83 10.13 -14.10
CA PHE A 254 11.82 10.60 -15.49
C PHE A 254 12.14 12.08 -15.56
N ARG A 255 13.27 12.42 -16.15
CA ARG A 255 13.77 13.79 -16.30
C ARG A 255 13.78 14.18 -17.77
N VAL A 256 13.38 15.41 -18.04
CA VAL A 256 13.42 16.00 -19.40
C VAL A 256 14.26 17.27 -19.34
N HIS A 257 15.26 17.38 -20.18
CA HIS A 257 16.05 18.58 -20.33
C HIS A 257 16.44 18.78 -21.81
N THR A 258 16.84 19.98 -22.14
CA THR A 258 17.40 20.27 -23.44
C THR A 258 18.92 20.26 -23.29
N ASP A 259 19.60 19.49 -24.10
CA ASP A 259 21.04 19.46 -24.16
C ASP A 259 21.57 20.81 -24.73
N GLU A 260 22.46 21.45 -24.01
CA GLU A 260 22.95 22.79 -24.37
C GLU A 260 23.84 22.77 -25.61
N GLU A 261 24.51 21.67 -25.92
CA GLU A 261 25.43 21.58 -27.08
C GLU A 261 24.71 21.19 -28.36
N SER A 262 23.82 20.20 -28.30
CA SER A 262 23.09 19.71 -29.46
C SER A 262 21.75 20.40 -29.69
N GLY A 263 21.15 20.97 -28.64
CA GLY A 263 19.81 21.55 -28.66
C GLY A 263 18.68 20.49 -28.69
N GLU A 264 19.04 19.23 -28.52
CA GLU A 264 18.08 18.10 -28.51
C GLU A 264 17.35 18.01 -27.17
N THR A 265 16.15 17.48 -27.22
CA THR A 265 15.37 17.11 -26.00
C THR A 265 15.77 15.71 -25.57
N ILE A 266 16.27 15.59 -24.35
CA ILE A 266 16.73 14.35 -23.73
C ILE A 266 15.86 14.03 -22.54
#